data_0c5959b7b2ce8723df8fd2a15c0e994e
#
_entry.id   0c5959b7b2ce8723df8fd2a15c0e994e
#
_cell.length_a   1.000
_cell.length_b   1.000
_cell.length_c   1.000
_cell.angle_alpha   90.00
_cell.angle_beta   90.00
_cell.angle_gamma   90.00
#
_symmetry.space_group_name_H-M   'P 1'
#
loop_
_entity.id
_entity.type
_entity.pdbx_description
1 polymer ?
#
loop_
_entity_poly.entity_id
_entity_poly.type
_entity_poly.pdbx_seq_one_letter_code
_entity_poly.pdbx_strand_id
1 'polypeptide(L)'
;MNLIIQGGALPTFLLERIVSATGASAVEPRPPQVACIKGATRTADFDALIPLIEAEKLDWAFAQPGKKLSDFGLICFDMDSTLITIECIDELADFAGKKAEVSEVTEAAMRGEIDYRESLRRRLALLAGLDARVLARVYGERLLLSHGARELLEACQNAGLRTAILSGGFTYFTERLRIELGFDFATSNELEISGGKLTGKVVGDIVDASAKAH
;
A
#
# COMPACT_ATOMS: atom_id res chain seq x y z
N MET A 1 24.65 -1.82 8.11
CA MET A 1 23.25 -1.31 8.24
C MET A 1 22.63 -1.89 9.50
N ASN A 2 21.42 -1.50 9.87
CA ASN A 2 20.62 -2.25 10.83
C ASN A 2 19.61 -3.09 10.08
N LEU A 3 19.38 -4.32 10.52
CA LEU A 3 18.28 -5.16 10.03
C LEU A 3 17.14 -5.08 11.06
N ILE A 4 15.97 -4.67 10.62
CA ILE A 4 14.76 -4.66 11.43
C ILE A 4 13.98 -5.93 11.09
N ILE A 5 13.58 -6.68 12.10
CA ILE A 5 12.68 -7.82 11.98
C ILE A 5 11.46 -7.50 12.83
N GLN A 6 10.27 -7.68 12.28
CA GLN A 6 9.02 -7.40 12.98
C GLN A 6 7.92 -8.38 12.57
N GLY A 7 6.89 -8.52 13.40
CA GLY A 7 5.74 -9.37 13.11
C GLY A 7 5.28 -10.13 14.34
N GLY A 8 4.92 -11.38 14.19
CA GLY A 8 4.44 -12.24 15.25
C GLY A 8 5.47 -12.56 16.35
N ALA A 9 5.51 -13.77 16.86
CA ALA A 9 6.55 -14.18 17.79
C ALA A 9 7.91 -14.18 17.09
N LEU A 10 8.95 -13.64 17.75
CA LEU A 10 10.32 -13.64 17.27
C LEU A 10 11.05 -14.85 17.84
N PRO A 11 11.19 -16.01 17.12
CA PRO A 11 11.83 -17.19 17.65
C PRO A 11 13.33 -16.94 17.88
N THR A 12 13.82 -17.23 19.08
CA THR A 12 15.22 -17.01 19.46
C THR A 12 16.18 -17.72 18.50
N PHE A 13 15.88 -18.96 18.12
CA PHE A 13 16.72 -19.73 17.19
C PHE A 13 16.86 -19.04 15.82
N LEU A 14 15.79 -18.37 15.35
CA LEU A 14 15.81 -17.66 14.08
C LEU A 14 16.64 -16.39 14.18
N LEU A 15 16.51 -15.64 15.27
CA LEU A 15 17.33 -14.45 15.52
C LEU A 15 18.82 -14.79 15.58
N GLU A 16 19.19 -15.90 16.25
CA GLU A 16 20.58 -16.37 16.32
C GLU A 16 21.13 -16.71 14.91
N ARG A 17 20.35 -17.39 14.08
CA ARG A 17 20.74 -17.69 12.70
C ARG A 17 20.91 -16.41 11.86
N ILE A 18 19.99 -15.45 12.00
CA ILE A 18 20.07 -14.18 11.30
C ILE A 18 21.30 -13.39 11.72
N VAL A 19 21.61 -13.34 13.01
CA VAL A 19 22.82 -12.69 13.53
C VAL A 19 24.08 -13.33 12.92
N SER A 20 24.17 -14.65 12.91
CA SER A 20 25.27 -15.39 12.31
C SER A 20 25.39 -15.12 10.82
N ALA A 21 24.28 -15.19 10.08
CA ALA A 21 24.24 -14.99 8.63
C ALA A 21 24.57 -13.56 8.20
N THR A 22 24.28 -12.54 9.03
CA THR A 22 24.49 -11.12 8.71
C THR A 22 25.77 -10.55 9.27
N GLY A 23 26.51 -11.28 10.11
CA GLY A 23 27.68 -10.81 10.82
C GLY A 23 27.38 -9.68 11.80
N ALA A 24 26.17 -9.64 12.32
CA ALA A 24 25.70 -8.56 13.18
C ALA A 24 26.40 -8.52 14.54
N SER A 25 26.51 -7.32 15.12
CA SER A 25 27.22 -7.11 16.37
C SER A 25 26.34 -7.19 17.62
N ALA A 26 25.03 -6.92 17.49
CA ALA A 26 24.09 -6.94 18.62
C ALA A 26 22.64 -7.06 18.15
N VAL A 27 21.77 -7.57 19.05
CA VAL A 27 20.32 -7.57 18.88
C VAL A 27 19.71 -6.69 19.96
N GLU A 28 18.93 -5.68 19.57
CA GLU A 28 18.14 -4.85 20.48
C GLU A 28 16.66 -5.20 20.32
N PRO A 29 16.03 -5.85 21.30
CA PRO A 29 14.58 -6.03 21.30
C PRO A 29 13.87 -4.66 21.41
N ARG A 30 12.82 -4.47 20.60
CA ARG A 30 11.94 -3.31 20.67
C ARG A 30 10.50 -3.79 20.83
N PRO A 31 9.83 -3.50 21.94
CA PRO A 31 8.41 -3.84 22.08
C PRO A 31 7.53 -3.01 21.15
N PRO A 32 6.38 -3.58 20.70
CA PRO A 32 6.05 -4.99 20.72
C PRO A 32 6.64 -5.72 19.50
N GLN A 33 7.21 -6.90 19.69
CA GLN A 33 7.53 -7.85 18.62
C GLN A 33 8.44 -7.32 17.48
N VAL A 34 9.40 -6.46 17.81
CA VAL A 34 10.41 -5.93 16.88
C VAL A 34 11.80 -6.22 17.42
N ALA A 35 12.71 -6.63 16.55
CA ALA A 35 14.14 -6.71 16.85
C ALA A 35 14.94 -5.82 15.88
N CYS A 36 15.83 -5.01 16.43
CA CYS A 36 16.82 -4.25 15.69
C CYS A 36 18.18 -4.94 15.79
N ILE A 37 18.64 -5.53 14.69
CA ILE A 37 19.89 -6.28 14.58
C ILE A 37 20.95 -5.32 14.04
N LYS A 38 21.89 -4.91 14.90
CA LYS A 38 22.86 -3.85 14.64
C LYS A 38 24.06 -4.35 13.83
N GLY A 39 24.53 -3.51 12.91
CA GLY A 39 25.73 -3.83 12.12
C GLY A 39 25.51 -4.92 11.08
N ALA A 40 24.28 -5.27 10.78
CA ALA A 40 23.93 -6.34 9.85
C ALA A 40 24.32 -5.99 8.40
N THR A 41 24.83 -6.98 7.68
CA THR A 41 25.11 -6.92 6.24
C THR A 41 24.23 -7.94 5.53
N ARG A 42 23.63 -7.57 4.40
CA ARG A 42 22.91 -8.55 3.56
C ARG A 42 23.92 -9.48 2.88
N THR A 43 23.77 -10.76 3.07
CA THR A 43 24.64 -11.83 2.54
C THR A 43 23.79 -12.89 1.86
N ALA A 44 24.43 -13.76 1.07
CA ALA A 44 23.75 -14.92 0.49
C ALA A 44 23.17 -15.86 1.57
N ASP A 45 23.84 -15.99 2.72
CA ASP A 45 23.37 -16.80 3.84
C ASP A 45 22.11 -16.21 4.48
N PHE A 46 22.01 -14.86 4.55
CA PHE A 46 20.77 -14.20 4.97
C PHE A 46 19.65 -14.41 3.95
N ASP A 47 19.95 -14.28 2.66
CA ASP A 47 18.94 -14.48 1.60
C ASP A 47 18.38 -15.91 1.62
N ALA A 48 19.19 -16.89 1.99
CA ALA A 48 18.74 -18.29 2.20
C ALA A 48 17.79 -18.47 3.42
N LEU A 49 17.74 -17.50 4.35
CA LEU A 49 16.83 -17.53 5.49
C LEU A 49 15.48 -16.85 5.19
N ILE A 50 15.35 -16.09 4.12
CA ILE A 50 14.12 -15.33 3.80
C ILE A 50 12.88 -16.24 3.79
N PRO A 51 12.87 -17.43 3.13
CA PRO A 51 11.69 -18.28 3.15
C PRO A 51 11.28 -18.73 4.56
N LEU A 52 12.24 -18.88 5.47
CA LEU A 52 11.96 -19.24 6.86
C LEU A 52 11.39 -18.02 7.63
N ILE A 53 11.91 -16.83 7.39
CA ILE A 53 11.41 -15.58 7.99
C ILE A 53 9.96 -15.36 7.57
N GLU A 54 9.64 -15.54 6.29
CA GLU A 54 8.30 -15.41 5.73
C GLU A 54 7.33 -16.49 6.24
N ALA A 55 7.80 -17.73 6.40
CA ALA A 55 7.01 -18.83 6.99
C ALA A 55 6.59 -18.53 8.44
N GLU A 56 7.43 -17.83 9.20
CA GLU A 56 7.12 -17.34 10.55
C GLU A 56 6.26 -16.05 10.56
N LYS A 57 5.82 -15.58 9.38
CA LYS A 57 5.04 -14.35 9.19
C LYS A 57 5.74 -13.11 9.77
N LEU A 58 7.04 -13.03 9.54
CA LEU A 58 7.88 -11.90 9.93
C LEU A 58 8.24 -11.07 8.72
N ASP A 59 8.17 -9.75 8.88
CA ASP A 59 8.70 -8.77 7.93
C ASP A 59 10.14 -8.43 8.28
N TRP A 60 10.90 -8.00 7.27
CA TRP A 60 12.27 -7.57 7.45
C TRP A 60 12.65 -6.41 6.53
N ALA A 61 13.53 -5.53 7.03
CA ALA A 61 14.09 -4.45 6.23
C ALA A 61 15.49 -4.05 6.71
N PHE A 62 16.39 -3.77 5.77
CA PHE A 62 17.67 -3.13 6.07
C PHE A 62 17.49 -1.61 6.12
N ALA A 63 17.79 -1.01 7.26
CA ALA A 63 17.67 0.41 7.52
C ALA A 63 19.04 1.07 7.80
N GLN A 64 19.19 2.33 7.41
CA GLN A 64 20.37 3.12 7.77
C GLN A 64 20.35 3.42 9.27
N PRO A 65 21.50 3.22 9.99
CA PRO A 65 21.59 3.62 11.39
C PRO A 65 21.33 5.11 11.58
N GLY A 66 20.62 5.45 12.65
CA GLY A 66 20.40 6.83 13.06
C GLY A 66 19.31 7.61 12.31
N LYS A 67 18.76 7.07 11.22
CA LYS A 67 17.61 7.69 10.53
C LYS A 67 16.37 7.74 11.42
N LYS A 68 15.74 8.91 11.46
CA LYS A 68 14.50 9.20 12.21
C LYS A 68 13.43 9.70 11.24
N LEU A 69 12.16 9.60 11.61
CA LEU A 69 11.05 10.17 10.82
C LEU A 69 11.27 11.67 10.58
N SER A 70 11.72 12.41 11.59
CA SER A 70 12.02 13.85 11.50
C SER A 70 13.10 14.23 10.49
N ASP A 71 13.84 13.27 9.93
CA ASP A 71 14.83 13.52 8.88
C ASP A 71 14.20 13.63 7.49
N PHE A 72 12.89 13.36 7.38
CA PHE A 72 12.12 13.40 6.14
C PHE A 72 11.16 14.58 6.15
N GLY A 73 10.91 15.16 4.98
CA GLY A 73 9.96 16.27 4.83
C GLY A 73 8.57 15.81 4.38
N LEU A 74 8.49 14.65 3.72
CA LEU A 74 7.25 14.15 3.11
C LEU A 74 7.21 12.62 3.20
N ILE A 75 6.01 12.10 3.41
CA ILE A 75 5.68 10.70 3.20
C ILE A 75 4.49 10.58 2.25
N CYS A 76 4.60 9.71 1.25
CA CYS A 76 3.54 9.41 0.30
C CYS A 76 3.05 7.99 0.53
N PHE A 77 1.73 7.84 0.60
CA PHE A 77 1.05 6.55 0.70
C PHE A 77 0.37 6.23 -0.62
N ASP A 78 0.52 5.00 -1.10
CA ASP A 78 -0.45 4.46 -2.03
C ASP A 78 -1.73 4.11 -1.27
N MET A 79 -2.88 4.05 -1.96
CA MET A 79 -4.16 3.80 -1.31
C MET A 79 -4.54 2.32 -1.33
N ASP A 80 -4.86 1.81 -2.52
CA ASP A 80 -5.42 0.46 -2.69
C ASP A 80 -4.40 -0.59 -2.26
N SER A 81 -4.83 -1.60 -1.49
CA SER A 81 -3.99 -2.68 -0.93
C SER A 81 -2.76 -2.20 -0.14
N THR A 82 -2.71 -0.91 0.22
CA THR A 82 -1.60 -0.30 0.98
C THR A 82 -2.11 0.48 2.20
N LEU A 83 -2.71 1.66 2.03
CA LEU A 83 -3.35 2.42 3.11
C LEU A 83 -4.65 1.75 3.56
N ILE A 84 -5.35 1.11 2.61
CA ILE A 84 -6.58 0.34 2.81
C ILE A 84 -6.39 -1.11 2.35
N THR A 85 -7.24 -2.01 2.86
CA THR A 85 -7.12 -3.46 2.64
C THR A 85 -7.74 -3.96 1.34
N ILE A 86 -8.39 -3.11 0.57
CA ILE A 86 -9.14 -3.47 -0.64
C ILE A 86 -8.59 -2.79 -1.89
N GLU A 87 -8.96 -3.34 -3.05
CA GLU A 87 -8.87 -2.70 -4.37
C GLU A 87 -10.24 -2.08 -4.71
N CYS A 88 -10.35 -0.75 -4.69
CA CYS A 88 -11.65 -0.08 -4.86
C CYS A 88 -12.34 -0.44 -6.17
N ILE A 89 -11.59 -0.60 -7.27
CA ILE A 89 -12.18 -0.97 -8.56
C ILE A 89 -12.76 -2.38 -8.56
N ASP A 90 -12.16 -3.31 -7.83
CA ASP A 90 -12.62 -4.70 -7.73
C ASP A 90 -13.91 -4.78 -6.90
N GLU A 91 -14.00 -3.96 -5.84
CA GLU A 91 -15.23 -3.86 -5.04
C GLU A 91 -16.38 -3.23 -5.84
N LEU A 92 -16.10 -2.20 -6.66
CA LEU A 92 -17.09 -1.64 -7.59
C LEU A 92 -17.52 -2.68 -8.62
N ALA A 93 -16.60 -3.49 -9.12
CA ALA A 93 -16.88 -4.58 -10.06
C ALA A 93 -17.76 -5.68 -9.44
N ASP A 94 -17.54 -6.00 -8.16
CA ASP A 94 -18.38 -6.94 -7.41
C ASP A 94 -19.84 -6.43 -7.36
N PHE A 95 -20.05 -5.16 -7.02
CA PHE A 95 -21.39 -4.53 -7.06
C PHE A 95 -22.00 -4.48 -8.46
N ALA A 96 -21.20 -4.41 -9.52
CA ALA A 96 -21.64 -4.44 -10.90
C ALA A 96 -21.91 -5.86 -11.43
N GLY A 97 -21.56 -6.91 -10.67
CA GLY A 97 -21.55 -8.30 -11.14
C GLY A 97 -20.51 -8.57 -12.24
N LYS A 98 -19.40 -7.81 -12.23
CA LYS A 98 -18.35 -7.81 -13.27
C LYS A 98 -16.95 -8.17 -12.72
N LYS A 99 -16.90 -8.75 -11.52
CA LYS A 99 -15.64 -9.05 -10.84
C LYS A 99 -14.73 -9.97 -11.66
N ALA A 100 -15.30 -11.00 -12.29
CA ALA A 100 -14.53 -11.95 -13.10
C ALA A 100 -13.87 -11.26 -14.31
N GLU A 101 -14.68 -10.47 -15.06
CA GLU A 101 -14.18 -9.77 -16.24
C GLU A 101 -13.12 -8.72 -15.88
N VAL A 102 -13.27 -8.03 -14.74
CA VAL A 102 -12.28 -7.06 -14.25
C VAL A 102 -11.00 -7.78 -13.83
N SER A 103 -11.10 -8.95 -13.18
CA SER A 103 -9.93 -9.77 -12.80
C SER A 103 -9.14 -10.23 -14.03
N GLU A 104 -9.79 -10.69 -15.09
CA GLU A 104 -9.12 -11.07 -16.34
C GLU A 104 -8.29 -9.93 -16.95
N VAL A 105 -8.84 -8.71 -16.95
CA VAL A 105 -8.12 -7.52 -17.45
C VAL A 105 -6.92 -7.19 -16.56
N THR A 106 -7.08 -7.32 -15.24
CA THR A 106 -6.00 -7.10 -14.27
C THR A 106 -4.87 -8.11 -14.47
N GLU A 107 -5.19 -9.39 -14.65
CA GLU A 107 -4.22 -10.43 -14.91
C GLU A 107 -3.45 -10.21 -16.23
N ALA A 108 -4.15 -9.77 -17.30
CA ALA A 108 -3.50 -9.42 -18.56
C ALA A 108 -2.47 -8.28 -18.40
N ALA A 109 -2.81 -7.27 -17.58
CA ALA A 109 -1.87 -6.20 -17.24
C ALA A 109 -0.67 -6.70 -16.41
N MET A 110 -0.90 -7.58 -15.43
CA MET A 110 0.18 -8.18 -14.63
C MET A 110 1.13 -9.06 -15.47
N ARG A 111 0.64 -9.70 -16.53
CA ARG A 111 1.47 -10.43 -17.50
C ARG A 111 2.19 -9.50 -18.50
N GLY A 112 1.92 -8.18 -18.45
CA GLY A 112 2.52 -7.20 -19.36
C GLY A 112 1.92 -7.20 -20.78
N GLU A 113 0.76 -7.82 -20.98
CA GLU A 113 0.06 -7.88 -22.27
C GLU A 113 -0.59 -6.54 -22.65
N ILE A 114 -0.96 -5.76 -21.64
CA ILE A 114 -1.50 -4.41 -21.76
C ILE A 114 -0.86 -3.48 -20.73
N ASP A 115 -0.77 -2.20 -21.04
CA ASP A 115 -0.27 -1.21 -20.09
C ASP A 115 -1.34 -0.82 -19.03
N TYR A 116 -0.90 -0.09 -18.00
CA TYR A 116 -1.78 0.35 -16.91
C TYR A 116 -2.95 1.21 -17.40
N ARG A 117 -2.68 2.14 -18.35
CA ARG A 117 -3.72 3.07 -18.84
C ARG A 117 -4.80 2.32 -19.61
N GLU A 118 -4.41 1.38 -20.44
CA GLU A 118 -5.33 0.52 -21.19
C GLU A 118 -6.09 -0.41 -20.24
N SER A 119 -5.42 -1.00 -19.26
CA SER A 119 -6.05 -1.83 -18.23
C SER A 119 -7.10 -1.03 -17.46
N LEU A 120 -6.78 0.19 -16.99
CA LEU A 120 -7.72 1.03 -16.28
C LEU A 120 -8.95 1.37 -17.14
N ARG A 121 -8.74 1.76 -18.42
CA ARG A 121 -9.85 2.06 -19.34
C ARG A 121 -10.78 0.87 -19.54
N ARG A 122 -10.23 -0.34 -19.76
CA ARG A 122 -11.04 -1.56 -19.95
C ARG A 122 -11.83 -1.91 -18.70
N ARG A 123 -11.21 -1.86 -17.53
CA ARG A 123 -11.89 -2.14 -16.25
C ARG A 123 -13.00 -1.12 -15.98
N LEU A 124 -12.76 0.17 -16.22
CA LEU A 124 -13.78 1.21 -16.07
C LEU A 124 -14.94 1.04 -17.03
N ALA A 125 -14.69 0.67 -18.29
CA ALA A 125 -15.75 0.45 -19.28
C ALA A 125 -16.73 -0.65 -18.82
N LEU A 126 -16.27 -1.66 -18.08
CA LEU A 126 -17.11 -2.70 -17.48
C LEU A 126 -18.02 -2.15 -16.36
N LEU A 127 -17.69 -1.00 -15.77
CA LEU A 127 -18.49 -0.34 -14.73
C LEU A 127 -19.48 0.69 -15.27
N ALA A 128 -19.53 0.88 -16.60
CA ALA A 128 -20.47 1.83 -17.21
C ALA A 128 -21.91 1.50 -16.85
N GLY A 129 -22.68 2.52 -16.44
CA GLY A 129 -24.07 2.38 -16.01
C GLY A 129 -24.28 2.03 -14.54
N LEU A 130 -23.23 1.72 -13.79
CA LEU A 130 -23.30 1.47 -12.34
C LEU A 130 -23.78 2.74 -11.61
N ASP A 131 -24.72 2.60 -10.69
CA ASP A 131 -25.23 3.69 -9.87
C ASP A 131 -24.11 4.27 -9.00
N ALA A 132 -23.87 5.58 -9.08
CA ALA A 132 -22.80 6.25 -8.34
C ALA A 132 -22.93 6.12 -6.80
N ARG A 133 -24.13 5.82 -6.27
CA ARG A 133 -24.35 5.57 -4.84
C ARG A 133 -23.55 4.35 -4.33
N VAL A 134 -23.14 3.46 -5.24
CA VAL A 134 -22.28 2.31 -4.89
C VAL A 134 -20.93 2.75 -4.34
N LEU A 135 -20.41 3.91 -4.78
CA LEU A 135 -19.15 4.48 -4.22
C LEU A 135 -19.26 4.68 -2.69
N ALA A 136 -20.40 5.19 -2.21
CA ALA A 136 -20.64 5.37 -0.79
C ALA A 136 -20.76 4.02 -0.04
N ARG A 137 -21.33 3.02 -0.70
CA ARG A 137 -21.47 1.68 -0.14
C ARG A 137 -20.10 1.01 -0.01
N VAL A 138 -19.26 1.06 -1.03
CA VAL A 138 -17.89 0.53 -0.96
C VAL A 138 -17.12 1.21 0.17
N TYR A 139 -17.19 2.54 0.27
CA TYR A 139 -16.51 3.28 1.34
C TYR A 139 -17.00 2.86 2.74
N GLY A 140 -18.30 2.79 2.96
CA GLY A 140 -18.87 2.53 4.29
C GLY A 140 -18.99 1.05 4.67
N GLU A 141 -19.09 0.14 3.69
CA GLU A 141 -19.36 -1.29 3.94
C GLU A 141 -18.09 -2.18 3.78
N ARG A 142 -17.10 -1.74 2.97
CA ARG A 142 -15.97 -2.59 2.56
C ARG A 142 -14.60 -2.03 2.90
N LEU A 143 -14.45 -0.69 2.95
CA LEU A 143 -13.15 -0.06 3.14
C LEU A 143 -12.71 -0.19 4.61
N LEU A 144 -11.54 -0.79 4.81
CA LEU A 144 -10.87 -0.87 6.11
C LEU A 144 -9.44 -0.37 5.95
N LEU A 145 -8.93 0.37 6.93
CA LEU A 145 -7.53 0.73 6.97
C LEU A 145 -6.66 -0.51 7.18
N SER A 146 -5.51 -0.54 6.52
CA SER A 146 -4.47 -1.53 6.78
C SER A 146 -4.00 -1.45 8.23
N HIS A 147 -3.61 -2.60 8.78
CA HIS A 147 -3.11 -2.66 10.15
C HIS A 147 -1.89 -1.76 10.35
N GLY A 148 -1.92 -0.90 11.37
CA GLY A 148 -0.84 0.05 11.66
C GLY A 148 -0.83 1.31 10.79
N ALA A 149 -1.73 1.45 9.80
CA ALA A 149 -1.74 2.60 8.90
C ALA A 149 -2.02 3.92 9.63
N ARG A 150 -2.97 3.93 10.56
CA ARG A 150 -3.30 5.11 11.36
C ARG A 150 -2.14 5.50 12.28
N GLU A 151 -1.57 4.54 12.98
CA GLU A 151 -0.44 4.74 13.89
C GLU A 151 0.79 5.26 13.15
N LEU A 152 1.08 4.73 11.95
CA LEU A 152 2.17 5.24 11.12
C LEU A 152 1.92 6.68 10.69
N LEU A 153 0.72 6.99 10.21
CA LEU A 153 0.34 8.34 9.80
C LEU A 153 0.48 9.33 10.95
N GLU A 154 -0.08 9.02 12.13
CA GLU A 154 0.02 9.86 13.32
C GLU A 154 1.48 10.07 13.75
N ALA A 155 2.31 9.02 13.69
CA ALA A 155 3.73 9.14 13.98
C ALA A 155 4.46 10.08 13.01
N CYS A 156 4.12 10.02 11.71
CA CYS A 156 4.68 10.91 10.69
C CYS A 156 4.24 12.35 10.91
N GLN A 157 2.96 12.59 11.17
CA GLN A 157 2.41 13.91 11.47
C GLN A 157 3.05 14.52 12.71
N ASN A 158 3.19 13.74 13.79
CA ASN A 158 3.85 14.16 15.03
C ASN A 158 5.35 14.45 14.83
N ALA A 159 5.99 13.79 13.87
CA ALA A 159 7.37 14.09 13.50
C ALA A 159 7.52 15.30 12.56
N GLY A 160 6.40 15.93 12.15
CA GLY A 160 6.36 17.13 11.32
C GLY A 160 6.48 16.86 9.81
N LEU A 161 6.26 15.62 9.37
CA LEU A 161 6.24 15.30 7.93
C LEU A 161 4.95 15.82 7.29
N ARG A 162 5.08 16.31 6.06
CA ARG A 162 3.92 16.42 5.17
C ARG A 162 3.47 15.03 4.75
N THR A 163 2.17 14.86 4.57
CA THR A 163 1.58 13.57 4.26
C THR A 163 0.74 13.63 2.99
N ALA A 164 0.89 12.65 2.10
CA ALA A 164 0.18 12.61 0.83
C ALA A 164 -0.38 11.22 0.52
N ILE A 165 -1.54 11.16 -0.13
CA ILE A 165 -2.07 9.97 -0.79
C ILE A 165 -1.84 10.14 -2.30
N LEU A 166 -1.06 9.24 -2.92
CA LEU A 166 -0.80 9.21 -4.36
C LEU A 166 -1.28 7.88 -4.93
N SER A 167 -2.47 7.85 -5.55
CA SER A 167 -3.13 6.61 -5.92
C SER A 167 -3.53 6.58 -7.40
N GLY A 168 -3.43 5.39 -8.00
CA GLY A 168 -4.09 5.07 -9.27
C GLY A 168 -5.59 4.82 -9.12
N GLY A 169 -6.12 4.81 -7.89
CA GLY A 169 -7.55 4.68 -7.58
C GLY A 169 -8.35 5.96 -7.86
N PHE A 170 -9.36 6.25 -7.02
CA PHE A 170 -10.36 7.28 -7.36
C PHE A 170 -10.49 8.35 -6.28
N THR A 171 -10.69 9.61 -6.74
CA THR A 171 -10.85 10.81 -5.89
C THR A 171 -11.97 10.67 -4.87
N TYR A 172 -13.02 9.92 -5.20
CA TYR A 172 -14.10 9.66 -4.26
C TYR A 172 -13.60 9.06 -2.94
N PHE A 173 -12.61 8.17 -2.99
CA PHE A 173 -12.04 7.49 -1.83
C PHE A 173 -10.88 8.30 -1.23
N THR A 174 -9.94 8.74 -2.06
CA THR A 174 -8.73 9.44 -1.58
C THR A 174 -9.07 10.75 -0.87
N GLU A 175 -10.04 11.54 -1.37
CA GLU A 175 -10.43 12.79 -0.72
C GLU A 175 -11.16 12.57 0.61
N ARG A 176 -11.97 11.52 0.72
CA ARG A 176 -12.59 11.15 2.01
C ARG A 176 -11.57 10.71 3.03
N LEU A 177 -10.65 9.83 2.63
CA LEU A 177 -9.56 9.41 3.50
C LEU A 177 -8.66 10.59 3.88
N ARG A 178 -8.37 11.49 2.94
CA ARG A 178 -7.59 12.70 3.21
C ARG A 178 -8.21 13.54 4.32
N ILE A 179 -9.51 13.80 4.23
CA ILE A 179 -10.24 14.60 5.23
C ILE A 179 -10.34 13.86 6.56
N GLU A 180 -10.71 12.57 6.53
CA GLU A 180 -10.92 11.76 7.75
C GLU A 180 -9.63 11.54 8.54
N LEU A 181 -8.51 11.32 7.83
CA LEU A 181 -7.22 10.99 8.44
C LEU A 181 -6.28 12.20 8.57
N GLY A 182 -6.65 13.35 7.99
CA GLY A 182 -5.87 14.59 8.09
C GLY A 182 -4.61 14.60 7.21
N PHE A 183 -4.64 13.97 6.03
CA PHE A 183 -3.55 14.13 5.06
C PHE A 183 -3.51 15.54 4.50
N ASP A 184 -2.30 16.06 4.21
CA ASP A 184 -2.12 17.37 3.58
C ASP A 184 -2.58 17.37 2.12
N PHE A 185 -2.32 16.28 1.37
CA PHE A 185 -2.57 16.17 -0.06
C PHE A 185 -3.16 14.82 -0.44
N ALA A 186 -3.93 14.80 -1.53
CA ALA A 186 -4.33 13.58 -2.23
C ALA A 186 -4.35 13.81 -3.73
N THR A 187 -3.91 12.82 -4.51
CA THR A 187 -3.99 12.80 -5.97
C THR A 187 -4.41 11.42 -6.45
N SER A 188 -5.41 11.38 -7.33
CA SER A 188 -5.92 10.14 -7.92
C SER A 188 -6.79 10.44 -9.13
N ASN A 189 -7.34 9.41 -9.80
CA ASN A 189 -8.21 9.57 -10.95
C ASN A 189 -9.62 10.03 -10.52
N GLU A 190 -10.24 10.92 -11.27
CA GLU A 190 -11.62 11.31 -11.08
C GLU A 190 -12.56 10.49 -11.97
N LEU A 191 -13.53 9.80 -11.35
CA LEU A 191 -14.55 9.06 -12.10
C LEU A 191 -15.53 10.01 -12.77
N GLU A 192 -15.78 9.81 -14.07
CA GLU A 192 -16.81 10.54 -14.77
C GLU A 192 -18.20 10.01 -14.42
N ILE A 193 -19.07 10.89 -13.91
CA ILE A 193 -20.44 10.56 -13.50
C ILE A 193 -21.43 11.42 -14.32
N SER A 194 -22.40 10.77 -14.93
CA SER A 194 -23.48 11.45 -15.66
C SER A 194 -24.82 10.81 -15.30
N GLY A 195 -25.82 11.65 -15.01
CA GLY A 195 -27.16 11.19 -14.63
C GLY A 195 -27.16 10.28 -13.39
N GLY A 196 -26.22 10.45 -12.46
CA GLY A 196 -26.08 9.63 -11.25
C GLY A 196 -25.48 8.25 -11.49
N LYS A 197 -24.88 8.01 -12.66
CA LYS A 197 -24.24 6.75 -13.03
C LYS A 197 -22.79 6.97 -13.49
N LEU A 198 -21.94 5.98 -13.25
CA LEU A 198 -20.59 5.94 -13.82
C LEU A 198 -20.71 5.83 -15.35
N THR A 199 -19.91 6.63 -16.07
CA THR A 199 -19.87 6.54 -17.54
C THR A 199 -18.91 5.45 -18.03
N GLY A 200 -18.07 4.93 -17.14
CA GLY A 200 -16.98 4.01 -17.48
C GLY A 200 -15.70 4.72 -17.91
N LYS A 201 -15.56 6.00 -17.57
CA LYS A 201 -14.40 6.84 -17.91
C LYS A 201 -13.90 7.62 -16.70
N VAL A 202 -12.72 8.19 -16.84
CA VAL A 202 -12.18 9.21 -15.93
C VAL A 202 -12.25 10.58 -16.58
N VAL A 203 -12.27 11.63 -15.74
CA VAL A 203 -12.15 13.03 -16.14
C VAL A 203 -10.66 13.38 -16.21
N GLY A 204 -10.23 13.98 -17.31
CA GLY A 204 -8.83 14.40 -17.49
C GLY A 204 -7.85 13.24 -17.76
N ASP A 205 -6.58 13.50 -17.43
CA ASP A 205 -5.50 12.56 -17.63
C ASP A 205 -5.45 11.48 -16.54
N ILE A 206 -5.05 10.27 -16.91
CA ILE A 206 -4.91 9.15 -15.99
C ILE A 206 -3.67 9.37 -15.10
N VAL A 207 -3.87 9.28 -13.80
CA VAL A 207 -2.80 9.26 -12.80
C VAL A 207 -2.16 7.88 -12.79
N ASP A 208 -1.00 7.76 -13.43
CA ASP A 208 -0.17 6.56 -13.49
C ASP A 208 1.12 6.75 -12.69
N ALA A 209 2.05 5.78 -12.78
CA ALA A 209 3.34 5.85 -12.09
C ALA A 209 4.17 7.09 -12.48
N SER A 210 4.07 7.55 -13.74
CA SER A 210 4.75 8.76 -14.20
C SER A 210 4.15 10.01 -13.57
N ALA A 211 2.82 10.09 -13.50
CA ALA A 211 2.12 11.20 -12.86
C ALA A 211 2.35 11.26 -11.33
N LYS A 212 2.54 10.11 -10.67
CA LYS A 212 2.89 10.05 -9.24
C LYS A 212 4.31 10.58 -8.96
N ALA A 213 5.20 10.64 -9.95
CA ALA A 213 6.59 11.08 -9.81
C ALA A 213 6.80 12.58 -10.05
N HIS A 214 5.80 13.27 -10.56
CA HIS A 214 5.78 14.71 -10.84
C HIS A 214 4.92 15.47 -9.84
#